data_3a634df7815b87bae6fe7777970387f5
#
_entry.id   3a634df7815b87bae6fe7777970387f5
#
_cell.length_a   1.000
_cell.length_b   1.000
_cell.length_c   1.000
_cell.angle_alpha   90.00
_cell.angle_beta   90.00
_cell.angle_gamma   90.00
#
_symmetry.space_group_name_H-M   'P 1'
#
loop_
_entity.id
_entity.type
_entity.pdbx_description
1 polymer ?
#
loop_
_entity_poly.entity_id
_entity_poly.type
_entity_poly.pdbx_seq_one_letter_code
_entity_poly.pdbx_strand_id
1 'polypeptide(L)'
;MSPCFIFIFACMIEARKSEDYLHTSVILDRITEYDIFRHYCHNFKKFNDKFCSELRADNNPTCSIIYLNSRLLYKDFGTGESHDCFSYVQAKYNLTFIEALKVIDTDFGLNLANKTEYTKSIATTYGADNHVLKEKQTVIIKKKKRSWTKEDLEYWGQFNIQLSTLTKFAVEPISHFWINESRFTCDSITYAYHLNGLYKLYSPLKKENKWFSNTNSKCIQGLQGLQGVKEEQLLILTKSLKDVMCLYELGYKSIALQSETLMPSLELIQKLKLRFHTIVILYDNDYASETNPGQTMANKICSEYDLQNIIIPDHYESKDISDVIKNHGVDTAKKILKLQLPYGD
;
A
#
# COMPACT_ATOMS: atom_id res chain seq x y z
N MET A 1 11.01 -25.39 -36.32
CA MET A 1 10.22 -24.23 -35.79
C MET A 1 10.59 -23.00 -36.61
N SER A 2 9.62 -22.38 -37.24
CA SER A 2 9.83 -21.29 -38.21
C SER A 2 10.35 -20.03 -37.53
N PRO A 3 11.29 -19.26 -38.08
CA PRO A 3 11.81 -18.00 -37.51
C PRO A 3 10.76 -16.95 -37.23
N CYS A 4 9.62 -17.04 -37.88
CA CYS A 4 8.51 -16.10 -37.71
C CYS A 4 7.83 -16.17 -36.33
N PHE A 5 7.84 -17.37 -35.69
CA PHE A 5 7.21 -17.55 -34.35
C PHE A 5 8.05 -16.95 -33.21
N ILE A 6 9.38 -16.94 -33.35
CA ILE A 6 10.29 -16.36 -32.36
C ILE A 6 10.23 -14.82 -32.41
N PHE A 7 10.05 -14.24 -33.61
CA PHE A 7 9.93 -12.77 -33.78
C PHE A 7 8.62 -12.22 -33.22
N ILE A 8 7.50 -12.94 -33.38
CA ILE A 8 6.17 -12.53 -32.84
C ILE A 8 6.20 -12.64 -31.31
N PHE A 9 6.86 -13.66 -30.75
CA PHE A 9 6.96 -13.83 -29.29
C PHE A 9 7.89 -12.78 -28.66
N ALA A 10 9.00 -12.43 -29.32
CA ALA A 10 9.88 -11.35 -28.87
C ALA A 10 9.20 -9.97 -28.93
N CYS A 11 8.44 -9.70 -30.01
CA CYS A 11 7.69 -8.46 -30.15
C CYS A 11 6.52 -8.35 -29.14
N MET A 12 5.87 -9.48 -28.79
CA MET A 12 4.85 -9.51 -27.73
C MET A 12 5.44 -9.35 -26.32
N ILE A 13 6.69 -9.82 -26.09
CA ILE A 13 7.41 -9.62 -24.83
C ILE A 13 7.90 -8.18 -24.71
N GLU A 14 8.38 -7.56 -25.80
CA GLU A 14 8.74 -6.13 -25.80
C GLU A 14 7.53 -5.20 -25.69
N ALA A 15 6.40 -5.51 -26.34
CA ALA A 15 5.16 -4.75 -26.19
C ALA A 15 4.60 -4.86 -24.76
N ARG A 16 4.64 -6.03 -24.10
CA ARG A 16 4.26 -6.17 -22.69
C ARG A 16 5.20 -5.43 -21.73
N LYS A 17 6.51 -5.35 -22.02
CA LYS A 17 7.47 -4.58 -21.21
C LYS A 17 7.25 -3.08 -21.26
N SER A 18 6.68 -2.53 -22.33
CA SER A 18 6.43 -1.08 -22.45
C SER A 18 5.17 -0.58 -21.75
N GLU A 19 4.17 -1.45 -21.52
CA GLU A 19 2.96 -1.10 -20.77
C GLU A 19 3.15 -1.18 -19.24
N ASP A 20 4.13 -1.96 -18.75
CA ASP A 20 4.35 -2.21 -17.31
C ASP A 20 5.04 -1.04 -16.57
N TYR A 21 5.58 -0.03 -17.26
CA TYR A 21 6.33 1.05 -16.59
C TYR A 21 5.46 2.22 -16.11
N LEU A 22 4.24 2.38 -16.61
CA LEU A 22 3.36 3.47 -16.23
C LEU A 22 2.26 2.97 -15.27
N HIS A 23 2.62 2.77 -14.02
CA HIS A 23 1.71 2.39 -12.94
C HIS A 23 1.67 3.47 -11.87
N THR A 24 0.54 3.61 -11.17
CA THR A 24 0.38 4.61 -10.09
C THR A 24 1.48 4.55 -9.04
N SER A 25 1.92 3.34 -8.66
CA SER A 25 3.00 3.16 -7.70
C SER A 25 4.33 3.72 -8.17
N VAL A 26 4.65 3.60 -9.47
CA VAL A 26 5.90 4.10 -10.05
C VAL A 26 5.89 5.63 -10.11
N ILE A 27 4.75 6.22 -10.41
CA ILE A 27 4.55 7.68 -10.33
C ILE A 27 4.70 8.14 -8.87
N LEU A 28 4.00 7.49 -7.93
CA LEU A 28 4.04 7.85 -6.51
C LEU A 28 5.39 7.56 -5.83
N ASP A 29 6.27 6.77 -6.44
CA ASP A 29 7.68 6.67 -6.04
C ASP A 29 8.50 7.93 -6.36
N ARG A 30 8.04 8.75 -7.29
CA ARG A 30 8.72 9.97 -7.77
C ARG A 30 8.11 11.24 -7.21
N ILE A 31 6.77 11.30 -7.15
CA ILE A 31 6.00 12.46 -6.66
C ILE A 31 4.95 11.99 -5.67
N THR A 32 4.38 12.91 -4.89
CA THR A 32 3.35 12.58 -3.90
C THR A 32 1.94 12.85 -4.46
N GLU A 33 0.91 12.20 -3.87
CA GLU A 33 -0.49 12.55 -4.13
C GLU A 33 -0.76 14.05 -3.89
N TYR A 34 -0.06 14.65 -2.91
CA TYR A 34 -0.14 16.08 -2.64
C TYR A 34 0.36 16.91 -3.82
N ASP A 35 1.51 16.54 -4.42
CA ASP A 35 2.06 17.26 -5.56
C ASP A 35 1.09 17.22 -6.74
N ILE A 36 0.48 16.06 -7.01
CA ILE A 36 -0.53 15.88 -8.06
C ILE A 36 -1.75 16.77 -7.79
N PHE A 37 -2.33 16.73 -6.59
CA PHE A 37 -3.45 17.59 -6.25
C PHE A 37 -3.11 19.09 -6.30
N ARG A 38 -1.92 19.48 -5.87
CA ARG A 38 -1.47 20.88 -5.91
C ARG A 38 -1.30 21.38 -7.35
N HIS A 39 -0.90 20.49 -8.25
CA HIS A 39 -0.73 20.85 -9.67
C HIS A 39 -2.06 20.95 -10.40
N TYR A 40 -2.95 19.99 -10.20
CA TYR A 40 -4.19 19.91 -10.97
C TYR A 40 -5.41 20.53 -10.30
N CYS A 41 -5.46 20.65 -8.97
CA CYS A 41 -6.55 21.28 -8.21
C CYS A 41 -6.14 22.69 -7.75
N HIS A 42 -6.42 23.71 -8.59
CA HIS A 42 -5.98 25.09 -8.35
C HIS A 42 -6.64 25.72 -7.11
N ASN A 43 -7.89 25.32 -6.80
CA ASN A 43 -8.62 25.78 -5.64
C ASN A 43 -8.11 25.18 -4.33
N PHE A 44 -7.32 24.11 -4.37
CA PHE A 44 -6.72 23.51 -3.21
C PHE A 44 -5.55 24.34 -2.66
N LYS A 45 -5.69 24.93 -1.48
CA LYS A 45 -4.65 25.73 -0.82
C LYS A 45 -4.00 24.98 0.34
N LYS A 46 -4.78 24.40 1.24
CA LYS A 46 -4.32 23.56 2.34
C LYS A 46 -5.36 22.50 2.73
N PHE A 47 -4.91 21.47 3.47
CA PHE A 47 -5.75 20.38 3.92
C PHE A 47 -6.90 20.83 4.77
N ASN A 48 -8.06 20.20 4.57
CA ASN A 48 -9.30 20.45 5.28
C ASN A 48 -9.92 21.84 5.05
N ASP A 49 -9.27 22.73 4.28
CA ASP A 49 -9.92 23.94 3.82
C ASP A 49 -10.99 23.58 2.78
N LYS A 50 -12.14 24.26 2.85
CA LYS A 50 -13.20 24.10 1.86
C LYS A 50 -12.97 25.03 0.69
N PHE A 51 -13.24 24.53 -0.51
CA PHE A 51 -13.16 25.26 -1.77
C PHE A 51 -14.30 24.85 -2.72
N CYS A 52 -14.55 25.65 -3.76
CA CYS A 52 -15.52 25.33 -4.80
C CYS A 52 -14.97 24.26 -5.74
N SER A 53 -15.83 23.35 -6.20
CA SER A 53 -15.47 22.31 -7.17
C SER A 53 -14.88 22.89 -8.45
N GLU A 54 -13.88 22.20 -8.99
CA GLU A 54 -13.38 22.45 -10.35
C GLU A 54 -13.87 21.37 -11.34
N LEU A 55 -14.59 20.36 -10.84
CA LEU A 55 -15.16 19.27 -11.65
C LEU A 55 -16.60 19.55 -12.09
N ARG A 56 -17.26 20.55 -11.48
CA ARG A 56 -18.60 20.99 -11.83
C ARG A 56 -18.77 22.49 -11.57
N ALA A 57 -19.85 23.08 -12.08
CA ALA A 57 -20.25 24.44 -11.67
C ALA A 57 -20.58 24.46 -10.17
N ASP A 58 -19.84 25.22 -9.38
CA ASP A 58 -19.98 25.31 -7.94
C ASP A 58 -19.72 26.75 -7.46
N ASN A 59 -20.69 27.31 -6.75
CA ASN A 59 -20.60 28.65 -6.18
C ASN A 59 -20.43 28.61 -4.64
N ASN A 60 -20.48 27.42 -4.03
CA ASN A 60 -20.33 27.24 -2.60
C ASN A 60 -19.13 26.33 -2.29
N PRO A 61 -18.29 26.66 -1.33
CA PRO A 61 -17.13 25.84 -0.99
C PRO A 61 -17.55 24.53 -0.29
N THR A 62 -17.88 23.52 -1.09
CA THR A 62 -18.31 22.19 -0.64
C THR A 62 -17.26 21.11 -0.81
N CYS A 63 -16.11 21.41 -1.43
CA CYS A 63 -15.05 20.45 -1.68
C CYS A 63 -13.87 20.62 -0.71
N SER A 64 -13.14 19.56 -0.45
CA SER A 64 -11.91 19.58 0.35
C SER A 64 -10.98 18.45 -0.08
N ILE A 65 -9.67 18.65 0.07
CA ILE A 65 -8.72 17.54 0.06
C ILE A 65 -8.57 17.04 1.49
N ILE A 66 -8.96 15.80 1.71
CA ILE A 66 -8.93 15.15 3.01
C ILE A 66 -7.95 13.96 3.01
N TYR A 67 -7.45 13.60 4.18
CA TYR A 67 -6.61 12.41 4.35
C TYR A 67 -7.48 11.28 4.90
N LEU A 68 -7.68 10.22 4.12
CA LEU A 68 -8.50 9.08 4.49
C LEU A 68 -7.78 7.77 4.13
N ASN A 69 -7.68 6.83 5.07
CA ASN A 69 -7.07 5.50 4.87
C ASN A 69 -5.67 5.54 4.22
N SER A 70 -4.81 6.44 4.69
CA SER A 70 -3.44 6.65 4.20
C SER A 70 -3.34 7.23 2.79
N ARG A 71 -4.42 7.78 2.22
CA ARG A 71 -4.48 8.41 0.91
C ARG A 71 -5.06 9.81 0.99
N LEU A 72 -4.67 10.66 0.06
CA LEU A 72 -5.34 11.92 -0.16
C LEU A 72 -6.52 11.72 -1.11
N LEU A 73 -7.68 12.26 -0.71
CA LEU A 73 -8.89 12.22 -1.51
C LEU A 73 -9.45 13.64 -1.68
N TYR A 74 -9.77 13.98 -2.90
CA TYR A 74 -10.74 15.03 -3.18
C TYR A 74 -12.11 14.52 -2.75
N LYS A 75 -12.80 15.27 -1.91
CA LYS A 75 -14.15 14.99 -1.46
C LYS A 75 -15.05 16.16 -1.79
N ASP A 76 -16.09 15.92 -2.56
CA ASP A 76 -17.21 16.86 -2.77
C ASP A 76 -18.36 16.48 -1.82
N PHE A 77 -18.57 17.28 -0.78
CA PHE A 77 -19.65 17.09 0.18
C PHE A 77 -21.02 17.51 -0.37
N GLY A 78 -21.06 18.22 -1.51
CA GLY A 78 -22.30 18.61 -2.18
C GLY A 78 -22.91 17.47 -3.00
N THR A 79 -22.06 16.68 -3.70
CA THR A 79 -22.51 15.53 -4.52
C THR A 79 -22.27 14.19 -3.82
N GLY A 80 -21.39 14.13 -2.83
CA GLY A 80 -20.96 12.90 -2.18
C GLY A 80 -19.80 12.21 -2.89
N GLU A 81 -19.36 12.70 -4.05
CA GLU A 81 -18.28 12.10 -4.85
C GLU A 81 -16.92 12.19 -4.17
N SER A 82 -16.06 11.24 -4.50
CA SER A 82 -14.68 11.19 -4.02
C SER A 82 -13.74 10.71 -5.12
N HIS A 83 -12.59 11.38 -5.25
CA HIS A 83 -11.57 11.05 -6.22
C HIS A 83 -10.20 10.96 -5.54
N ASP A 84 -9.41 9.94 -5.86
CA ASP A 84 -7.97 9.99 -5.61
C ASP A 84 -7.30 10.94 -6.61
N CYS A 85 -6.00 11.20 -6.46
CA CYS A 85 -5.31 12.17 -7.31
C CYS A 85 -5.34 11.79 -8.81
N PHE A 86 -5.36 10.51 -9.14
CA PHE A 86 -5.40 10.03 -10.53
C PHE A 86 -6.81 10.13 -11.12
N SER A 87 -7.82 9.67 -10.40
CA SER A 87 -9.22 9.78 -10.82
C SER A 87 -9.71 11.24 -10.84
N TYR A 88 -9.12 12.13 -10.03
CA TYR A 88 -9.35 13.56 -10.13
C TYR A 88 -8.87 14.11 -11.47
N VAL A 89 -7.66 13.75 -11.91
CA VAL A 89 -7.12 14.15 -13.22
C VAL A 89 -7.96 13.60 -14.37
N GLN A 90 -8.39 12.33 -14.28
CA GLN A 90 -9.32 11.73 -15.23
C GLN A 90 -10.61 12.55 -15.35
N ALA A 91 -11.28 12.81 -14.23
CA ALA A 91 -12.54 13.54 -14.20
C ALA A 91 -12.39 14.97 -14.72
N LYS A 92 -11.32 15.67 -14.32
CA LYS A 92 -11.10 17.07 -14.69
C LYS A 92 -10.87 17.27 -16.19
N TYR A 93 -10.17 16.36 -16.84
CA TYR A 93 -9.76 16.48 -18.24
C TYR A 93 -10.45 15.47 -19.17
N ASN A 94 -11.42 14.71 -18.65
CA ASN A 94 -12.16 13.67 -19.37
C ASN A 94 -11.22 12.65 -20.04
N LEU A 95 -10.28 12.11 -19.27
CA LEU A 95 -9.25 11.18 -19.74
C LEU A 95 -9.56 9.75 -19.30
N THR A 96 -9.07 8.78 -20.07
CA THR A 96 -8.93 7.41 -19.59
C THR A 96 -7.86 7.31 -18.51
N PHE A 97 -7.85 6.23 -17.75
CA PHE A 97 -6.86 6.02 -16.67
C PHE A 97 -5.41 6.07 -17.19
N ILE A 98 -5.15 5.40 -18.31
CA ILE A 98 -3.81 5.37 -18.94
C ILE A 98 -3.39 6.76 -19.42
N GLU A 99 -4.31 7.52 -20.01
CA GLU A 99 -4.04 8.90 -20.44
C GLU A 99 -3.72 9.79 -19.24
N ALA A 100 -4.45 9.67 -18.13
CA ALA A 100 -4.16 10.44 -16.93
C ALA A 100 -2.76 10.15 -16.37
N LEU A 101 -2.34 8.87 -16.34
CA LEU A 101 -0.97 8.51 -15.93
C LEU A 101 0.08 9.14 -16.84
N LYS A 102 -0.14 9.10 -18.16
CA LYS A 102 0.76 9.65 -19.17
C LYS A 102 0.88 11.17 -19.07
N VAL A 103 -0.24 11.84 -18.82
CA VAL A 103 -0.29 13.26 -18.58
C VAL A 103 0.51 13.65 -17.35
N ILE A 104 0.31 12.94 -16.25
CA ILE A 104 1.07 13.17 -15.01
C ILE A 104 2.56 12.92 -15.22
N ASP A 105 2.94 11.84 -15.92
CA ASP A 105 4.33 11.55 -16.28
C ASP A 105 4.97 12.70 -17.07
N THR A 106 4.24 13.24 -18.04
CA THR A 106 4.69 14.34 -18.91
C THR A 106 4.78 15.66 -18.14
N ASP A 107 3.72 16.05 -17.43
CA ASP A 107 3.63 17.34 -16.75
C ASP A 107 4.63 17.47 -15.59
N PHE A 108 4.97 16.35 -14.95
CA PHE A 108 6.01 16.32 -13.93
C PHE A 108 7.40 15.92 -14.44
N GLY A 109 7.57 15.70 -15.75
CA GLY A 109 8.85 15.36 -16.37
C GLY A 109 9.49 14.08 -15.81
N LEU A 110 8.68 13.07 -15.42
CA LEU A 110 9.17 11.88 -14.76
C LEU A 110 9.90 10.92 -15.70
N ASN A 111 9.59 11.00 -17.01
CA ASN A 111 10.18 10.19 -18.10
C ASN A 111 10.03 8.68 -17.88
N LEU A 112 8.90 8.24 -17.38
CA LEU A 112 8.58 6.84 -17.10
C LEU A 112 8.05 6.11 -18.33
N ALA A 113 7.30 6.81 -19.20
CA ALA A 113 6.86 6.26 -20.47
C ALA A 113 7.96 6.34 -21.54
N ASN A 114 8.10 5.32 -22.37
CA ASN A 114 9.07 5.32 -23.46
C ASN A 114 8.81 6.48 -24.43
N LYS A 115 9.87 7.24 -24.79
CA LYS A 115 9.87 8.52 -25.49
C LYS A 115 9.23 8.53 -26.91
N THR A 116 8.74 7.42 -27.45
CA THR A 116 8.40 7.33 -28.88
C THR A 116 6.99 7.77 -29.26
N GLU A 117 6.07 8.04 -28.32
CA GLU A 117 4.68 8.34 -28.68
C GLU A 117 4.03 9.60 -28.04
N TYR A 118 4.76 10.41 -27.27
CA TYR A 118 4.16 11.55 -26.56
C TYR A 118 4.75 12.90 -26.94
N THR A 119 3.99 13.68 -27.69
CA THR A 119 4.38 15.03 -28.13
C THR A 119 3.45 16.17 -27.68
N LYS A 120 2.48 15.93 -26.79
CA LYS A 120 1.63 17.04 -26.30
C LYS A 120 1.43 16.93 -24.79
N SER A 121 2.06 17.81 -24.04
CA SER A 121 1.74 18.10 -22.64
C SER A 121 0.37 18.78 -22.53
N ILE A 122 -0.43 18.41 -21.50
CA ILE A 122 -1.67 19.13 -21.18
C ILE A 122 -1.36 20.56 -20.75
N ALA A 123 -0.20 20.81 -20.15
CA ALA A 123 0.24 22.15 -19.79
C ALA A 123 0.20 23.14 -20.96
N THR A 124 0.58 22.68 -22.17
CA THR A 124 0.48 23.49 -23.41
C THR A 124 -0.95 23.64 -23.91
N THR A 125 -1.85 22.72 -23.59
CA THR A 125 -3.23 22.73 -24.07
C THR A 125 -4.18 23.48 -23.14
N TYR A 126 -3.91 23.46 -21.82
CA TYR A 126 -4.81 24.00 -20.78
C TYR A 126 -4.19 25.13 -19.93
N GLY A 127 -3.00 25.61 -20.24
CA GLY A 127 -2.39 26.79 -19.59
C GLY A 127 -1.90 26.53 -18.17
N ALA A 128 -1.41 25.32 -17.90
CA ALA A 128 -0.75 25.05 -16.61
C ALA A 128 0.57 25.83 -16.51
N ASP A 129 0.75 26.60 -15.43
CA ASP A 129 1.99 27.30 -15.14
C ASP A 129 3.13 26.29 -14.98
N ASN A 130 4.27 26.57 -15.63
CA ASN A 130 5.49 25.79 -15.48
C ASN A 130 5.99 25.87 -14.01
N HIS A 131 5.55 24.93 -13.19
CA HIS A 131 6.10 24.78 -11.84
C HIS A 131 7.42 24.02 -11.91
N VAL A 132 8.51 24.72 -11.64
CA VAL A 132 9.78 24.11 -11.29
C VAL A 132 9.52 23.14 -10.15
N LEU A 133 9.87 21.85 -10.30
CA LEU A 133 9.78 20.83 -9.28
C LEU A 133 10.52 21.35 -8.02
N LYS A 134 9.74 21.86 -7.06
CA LYS A 134 10.26 22.05 -5.71
C LYS A 134 10.56 20.68 -5.12
N GLU A 135 11.66 20.55 -4.39
CA GLU A 135 12.01 19.32 -3.70
C GLU A 135 10.78 18.67 -3.07
N LYS A 136 10.62 17.35 -3.28
CA LYS A 136 9.52 16.55 -2.78
C LYS A 136 9.22 16.87 -1.32
N GLN A 137 8.15 17.60 -1.03
CA GLN A 137 7.75 17.84 0.35
C GLN A 137 7.27 16.51 0.93
N THR A 138 8.17 15.80 1.57
CA THR A 138 7.86 14.59 2.29
C THR A 138 6.92 14.91 3.45
N VAL A 139 5.79 14.21 3.51
CA VAL A 139 4.92 14.28 4.69
C VAL A 139 5.72 13.83 5.91
N ILE A 140 5.92 14.74 6.86
CA ILE A 140 6.65 14.45 8.09
C ILE A 140 5.64 13.98 9.14
N ILE A 141 5.80 12.74 9.61
CA ILE A 141 5.06 12.25 10.77
C ILE A 141 6.00 12.30 11.98
N LYS A 142 5.58 13.04 13.03
CA LYS A 142 6.18 13.01 14.37
C LYS A 142 5.21 12.34 15.33
N LYS A 143 5.72 11.73 16.38
CA LYS A 143 4.90 11.01 17.37
C LYS A 143 5.37 11.27 18.80
N LYS A 144 4.44 11.17 19.76
CA LYS A 144 4.72 11.14 21.19
C LYS A 144 4.40 9.75 21.74
N LYS A 145 5.44 9.00 22.07
CA LYS A 145 5.32 7.69 22.71
C LYS A 145 4.68 7.82 24.10
N ARG A 146 3.94 6.80 24.52
CA ARG A 146 3.46 6.57 25.88
C ARG A 146 3.88 5.19 26.37
N SER A 147 3.66 4.91 27.64
CA SER A 147 3.82 3.58 28.18
C SER A 147 2.74 2.62 27.68
N TRP A 148 3.05 1.34 27.63
CA TRP A 148 2.10 0.27 27.37
C TRP A 148 1.07 0.21 28.50
N THR A 149 -0.19 0.04 28.16
CA THR A 149 -1.29 -0.14 29.11
C THR A 149 -1.79 -1.59 29.07
N LYS A 150 -2.60 -1.96 30.04
CA LYS A 150 -3.26 -3.27 30.07
C LYS A 150 -4.13 -3.48 28.83
N GLU A 151 -4.85 -2.44 28.40
CA GLU A 151 -5.71 -2.44 27.21
C GLU A 151 -4.90 -2.72 25.93
N ASP A 152 -3.69 -2.15 25.80
CA ASP A 152 -2.80 -2.45 24.67
C ASP A 152 -2.41 -3.93 24.65
N LEU A 153 -2.02 -4.49 25.79
CA LEU A 153 -1.58 -5.88 25.90
C LEU A 153 -2.76 -6.84 25.64
N GLU A 154 -3.95 -6.53 26.14
CA GLU A 154 -5.17 -7.28 25.86
C GLU A 154 -5.51 -7.23 24.36
N TYR A 155 -5.37 -6.05 23.71
CA TYR A 155 -5.58 -5.92 22.27
C TYR A 155 -4.63 -6.81 21.46
N TRP A 156 -3.34 -6.77 21.74
CA TRP A 156 -2.38 -7.57 20.98
C TRP A 156 -2.40 -9.06 21.38
N GLY A 157 -2.74 -9.35 22.63
CA GLY A 157 -2.86 -10.70 23.16
C GLY A 157 -3.92 -11.56 22.47
N GLN A 158 -5.02 -10.94 21.97
CA GLN A 158 -6.04 -11.66 21.20
C GLN A 158 -5.51 -12.24 19.87
N PHE A 159 -4.39 -11.74 19.37
CA PHE A 159 -3.68 -12.23 18.19
C PHE A 159 -2.43 -13.07 18.57
N ASN A 160 -2.28 -13.45 19.83
CA ASN A 160 -1.11 -14.13 20.38
C ASN A 160 0.21 -13.34 20.23
N ILE A 161 0.17 -12.03 20.05
CA ILE A 161 1.35 -11.17 19.87
C ILE A 161 1.84 -10.68 21.24
N GLN A 162 3.09 -11.06 21.58
CA GLN A 162 3.72 -10.72 22.85
C GLN A 162 4.40 -9.34 22.80
N LEU A 163 4.62 -8.72 23.96
CA LEU A 163 5.32 -7.44 24.07
C LEU A 163 6.74 -7.48 23.48
N SER A 164 7.43 -8.59 23.62
CA SER A 164 8.76 -8.83 23.01
C SER A 164 8.71 -8.73 21.49
N THR A 165 7.66 -9.28 20.89
CA THR A 165 7.44 -9.22 19.44
C THR A 165 7.09 -7.81 18.98
N LEU A 166 6.23 -7.10 19.70
CA LEU A 166 5.96 -5.68 19.43
C LEU A 166 7.24 -4.84 19.47
N THR A 167 8.10 -5.08 20.46
CA THR A 167 9.39 -4.41 20.59
C THR A 167 10.32 -4.75 19.42
N LYS A 168 10.43 -6.03 19.05
CA LYS A 168 11.24 -6.51 17.94
C LYS A 168 10.85 -5.86 16.61
N PHE A 169 9.56 -5.72 16.37
CA PHE A 169 9.04 -5.12 15.13
C PHE A 169 8.86 -3.60 15.21
N ALA A 170 9.43 -2.96 16.23
CA ALA A 170 9.42 -1.51 16.43
C ALA A 170 8.01 -0.91 16.42
N VAL A 171 7.06 -1.59 17.08
CA VAL A 171 5.71 -1.10 17.34
C VAL A 171 5.71 -0.37 18.67
N GLU A 172 5.17 0.84 18.70
CA GLU A 172 5.14 1.67 19.91
C GLU A 172 3.75 2.28 20.12
N PRO A 173 3.22 2.26 21.36
CA PRO A 173 2.00 2.95 21.69
C PRO A 173 2.23 4.46 21.74
N ILE A 174 1.31 5.24 21.18
CA ILE A 174 1.43 6.69 21.09
C ILE A 174 0.23 7.41 21.68
N SER A 175 0.47 8.62 22.22
CA SER A 175 -0.57 9.48 22.76
C SER A 175 -0.95 10.63 21.83
N HIS A 176 0.01 11.07 21.01
CA HIS A 176 -0.17 12.13 20.03
C HIS A 176 0.69 11.85 18.81
N PHE A 177 0.28 12.42 17.68
CA PHE A 177 1.12 12.49 16.50
C PHE A 177 0.93 13.83 15.78
N TRP A 178 1.85 14.16 14.90
CA TRP A 178 1.80 15.33 14.04
C TRP A 178 1.95 14.88 12.60
N ILE A 179 1.14 15.44 11.73
CA ILE A 179 1.31 15.37 10.29
C ILE A 179 1.75 16.77 9.85
N ASN A 180 3.00 16.90 9.45
CA ASN A 180 3.69 18.18 9.29
C ASN A 180 3.59 18.98 10.61
N GLU A 181 2.91 20.12 10.62
CA GLU A 181 2.73 20.96 11.81
C GLU A 181 1.40 20.70 12.55
N SER A 182 0.48 19.95 11.95
CA SER A 182 -0.85 19.67 12.52
C SER A 182 -0.77 18.60 13.59
N ARG A 183 -1.20 18.93 14.82
CA ARG A 183 -1.23 18.01 15.97
C ARG A 183 -2.55 17.24 16.04
N PHE A 184 -2.44 15.94 16.32
CA PHE A 184 -3.56 15.04 16.57
C PHE A 184 -3.39 14.35 17.92
N THR A 185 -4.47 14.32 18.72
CA THR A 185 -4.52 13.54 19.97
C THR A 185 -5.13 12.18 19.67
N CYS A 186 -4.53 11.13 20.23
CA CYS A 186 -5.09 9.78 20.13
C CYS A 186 -6.18 9.62 21.20
N ASP A 187 -7.41 9.48 20.76
CA ASP A 187 -8.61 9.28 21.58
C ASP A 187 -8.92 7.81 21.90
N SER A 188 -8.12 6.90 21.33
CA SER A 188 -8.18 5.46 21.53
C SER A 188 -6.77 4.87 21.40
N ILE A 189 -6.62 3.55 21.66
CA ILE A 189 -5.35 2.88 21.44
C ILE A 189 -4.87 3.14 20.02
N THR A 190 -3.64 3.63 19.93
CA THR A 190 -2.99 3.95 18.65
C THR A 190 -1.52 3.59 18.73
N TYR A 191 -1.02 2.99 17.65
CA TYR A 191 0.34 2.50 17.55
C TYR A 191 1.08 3.12 16.38
N ALA A 192 2.38 3.34 16.55
CA ALA A 192 3.29 3.73 15.47
C ALA A 192 4.18 2.54 15.09
N TYR A 193 4.16 2.14 13.82
CA TYR A 193 5.10 1.20 13.23
C TYR A 193 6.26 1.99 12.64
N HIS A 194 7.47 1.74 13.10
CA HIS A 194 8.65 2.41 12.61
C HIS A 194 9.28 1.62 11.46
N LEU A 195 9.38 2.24 10.29
CA LEU A 195 9.83 1.63 9.04
C LEU A 195 10.89 2.52 8.38
N ASN A 196 12.17 2.26 8.61
CA ASN A 196 13.29 2.98 7.98
C ASN A 196 13.22 4.51 8.12
N GLY A 197 12.95 5.02 9.33
CA GLY A 197 12.81 6.46 9.59
C GLY A 197 11.44 7.05 9.27
N LEU A 198 10.55 6.26 8.70
CA LEU A 198 9.17 6.62 8.39
C LEU A 198 8.20 5.91 9.34
N TYR A 199 6.95 6.35 9.35
CA TYR A 199 5.93 5.83 10.26
C TYR A 199 4.66 5.41 9.52
N LYS A 200 4.09 4.28 9.96
CA LYS A 200 2.71 3.90 9.69
C LYS A 200 1.97 3.86 11.02
N LEU A 201 0.95 4.70 11.18
CA LEU A 201 0.17 4.81 12.40
C LEU A 201 -1.09 3.96 12.28
N TYR A 202 -1.41 3.23 13.33
CA TYR A 202 -2.52 2.29 13.39
C TYR A 202 -3.43 2.56 14.58
N SER A 203 -4.68 2.89 14.32
CA SER A 203 -5.75 3.09 15.33
C SER A 203 -6.81 2.00 15.15
N PRO A 204 -6.64 0.81 15.77
CA PRO A 204 -7.45 -0.38 15.49
C PRO A 204 -8.94 -0.22 15.77
N LEU A 205 -9.31 0.58 16.76
CA LEU A 205 -10.69 0.75 17.20
C LEU A 205 -11.44 1.82 16.39
N LYS A 206 -10.75 2.59 15.53
CA LYS A 206 -11.39 3.56 14.66
C LYS A 206 -12.01 2.89 13.45
N LYS A 207 -13.24 3.29 13.10
CA LYS A 207 -13.90 2.87 11.85
C LYS A 207 -13.33 3.62 10.65
N GLU A 208 -13.11 4.92 10.80
CA GLU A 208 -12.53 5.81 9.79
C GLU A 208 -11.16 6.27 10.24
N ASN A 209 -10.31 6.64 9.28
CA ASN A 209 -8.93 7.09 9.55
C ASN A 209 -8.14 6.12 10.44
N LYS A 210 -8.34 4.80 10.22
CA LYS A 210 -7.68 3.73 10.94
C LYS A 210 -6.17 3.75 10.73
N TRP A 211 -5.71 4.28 9.60
CA TRP A 211 -4.32 4.33 9.17
C TRP A 211 -3.90 5.74 8.75
N PHE A 212 -2.66 6.12 9.16
CA PHE A 212 -1.93 7.24 8.59
C PHE A 212 -0.51 6.77 8.28
N SER A 213 0.10 7.25 7.19
CA SER A 213 1.44 6.80 6.81
C SER A 213 2.17 7.85 5.99
N ASN A 214 3.49 7.93 6.18
CA ASN A 214 4.40 8.60 5.27
C ASN A 214 5.38 7.60 4.61
N THR A 215 5.07 6.30 4.68
CA THR A 215 5.83 5.25 4.00
C THR A 215 5.53 5.23 2.52
N ASN A 216 6.43 4.66 1.73
CA ASN A 216 6.30 4.47 0.29
C ASN A 216 6.35 2.98 -0.09
N SER A 217 6.22 2.67 -1.37
CA SER A 217 6.22 1.30 -1.89
C SER A 217 7.50 0.52 -1.62
N LYS A 218 8.63 1.21 -1.40
CA LYS A 218 9.93 0.58 -1.07
C LYS A 218 10.05 0.13 0.38
N CYS A 219 9.15 0.61 1.25
CA CYS A 219 9.13 0.19 2.65
C CYS A 219 8.55 -1.22 2.77
N ILE A 220 9.34 -2.16 3.26
CA ILE A 220 8.90 -3.54 3.53
C ILE A 220 8.69 -3.68 5.04
N GLN A 221 7.53 -4.18 5.43
CA GLN A 221 7.19 -4.46 6.82
C GLN A 221 7.74 -5.84 7.22
N GLY A 222 8.25 -5.96 8.43
CA GLY A 222 8.68 -7.26 8.97
C GLY A 222 10.15 -7.62 8.73
N LEU A 223 10.95 -6.78 8.11
CA LEU A 223 12.38 -7.05 7.88
C LEU A 223 13.17 -7.35 9.16
N GLN A 224 12.69 -6.82 10.31
CA GLN A 224 13.27 -7.11 11.63
C GLN A 224 13.22 -8.60 11.99
N GLY A 225 12.21 -9.32 11.50
CA GLY A 225 12.06 -10.77 11.66
C GLY A 225 13.08 -11.58 10.86
N LEU A 226 13.69 -10.96 9.84
CA LEU A 226 14.68 -11.58 8.96
C LEU A 226 16.13 -11.24 9.31
N GLN A 227 16.38 -10.51 10.39
CA GLN A 227 17.74 -10.18 10.82
C GLN A 227 18.51 -11.46 11.20
N GLY A 228 19.74 -11.59 10.66
CA GLY A 228 20.59 -12.75 10.89
C GLY A 228 20.25 -13.99 10.04
N VAL A 229 19.15 -13.98 9.31
CA VAL A 229 18.78 -15.05 8.37
C VAL A 229 19.69 -14.97 7.14
N LYS A 230 20.48 -16.01 6.90
CA LYS A 230 21.32 -16.14 5.69
C LYS A 230 20.60 -16.94 4.62
N GLU A 231 20.08 -18.09 4.99
CA GLU A 231 19.36 -19.03 4.12
C GLU A 231 18.28 -19.72 4.93
N GLU A 232 17.10 -19.88 4.39
CA GLU A 232 15.94 -20.51 5.02
C GLU A 232 15.08 -21.22 3.98
N GLN A 233 14.31 -22.21 4.41
CA GLN A 233 13.46 -22.99 3.52
C GLN A 233 12.27 -22.18 3.01
N LEU A 234 11.64 -21.37 3.87
CA LEU A 234 10.34 -20.78 3.59
C LEU A 234 10.27 -19.31 4.01
N LEU A 235 9.71 -18.48 3.12
CA LEU A 235 9.24 -17.13 3.43
C LEU A 235 7.76 -17.00 3.08
N ILE A 236 6.98 -16.39 3.98
CA ILE A 236 5.59 -16.05 3.72
C ILE A 236 5.50 -14.55 3.42
N LEU A 237 5.02 -14.18 2.24
CA LEU A 237 4.66 -12.81 1.89
C LEU A 237 3.19 -12.61 2.23
N THR A 238 2.92 -11.76 3.23
CA THR A 238 1.57 -11.44 3.68
C THR A 238 1.24 -9.96 3.47
N LYS A 239 0.08 -9.49 3.96
CA LYS A 239 -0.44 -8.16 3.66
C LYS A 239 -0.11 -7.10 4.72
N SER A 240 0.06 -7.48 5.99
CA SER A 240 0.18 -6.51 7.09
C SER A 240 1.25 -6.89 8.11
N LEU A 241 1.78 -5.88 8.82
CA LEU A 241 2.72 -6.12 9.94
C LEU A 241 2.07 -6.93 11.06
N LYS A 242 0.75 -6.83 11.26
CA LYS A 242 0.03 -7.63 12.25
C LYS A 242 0.14 -9.12 11.90
N ASP A 243 -0.09 -9.48 10.65
CA ASP A 243 0.04 -10.87 10.18
C ASP A 243 1.48 -11.36 10.24
N VAL A 244 2.44 -10.50 9.89
CA VAL A 244 3.88 -10.80 10.06
C VAL A 244 4.19 -11.14 11.52
N MET A 245 3.69 -10.37 12.48
CA MET A 245 3.91 -10.63 13.90
C MET A 245 3.21 -11.93 14.38
N CYS A 246 1.99 -12.19 13.87
CA CYS A 246 1.31 -13.46 14.12
C CYS A 246 2.12 -14.66 13.61
N LEU A 247 2.57 -14.59 12.36
CA LEU A 247 3.40 -15.64 11.75
C LEU A 247 4.74 -15.82 12.47
N TYR A 248 5.34 -14.73 12.96
CA TYR A 248 6.55 -14.77 13.77
C TYR A 248 6.33 -15.54 15.08
N GLU A 249 5.23 -15.31 15.80
CA GLU A 249 4.85 -16.05 17.01
C GLU A 249 4.58 -17.55 16.73
N LEU A 250 4.17 -17.87 15.50
CA LEU A 250 4.00 -19.24 15.04
C LEU A 250 5.31 -19.91 14.58
N GLY A 251 6.43 -19.16 14.55
CA GLY A 251 7.75 -19.64 14.14
C GLY A 251 8.10 -19.46 12.68
N TYR A 252 7.27 -18.80 11.89
CA TYR A 252 7.49 -18.59 10.46
C TYR A 252 8.21 -17.26 10.15
N LYS A 253 9.04 -17.28 9.09
CA LYS A 253 9.62 -16.06 8.52
C LYS A 253 8.62 -15.43 7.58
N SER A 254 8.36 -14.14 7.75
CA SER A 254 7.40 -13.44 6.91
C SER A 254 7.70 -11.96 6.77
N ILE A 255 7.23 -11.37 5.68
CA ILE A 255 7.25 -9.93 5.41
C ILE A 255 5.92 -9.50 4.80
N ALA A 256 5.68 -8.18 4.77
CA ALA A 256 4.52 -7.61 4.11
C ALA A 256 4.89 -6.35 3.33
N LEU A 257 4.19 -6.11 2.22
CA LEU A 257 4.24 -4.85 1.48
C LEU A 257 3.43 -3.78 2.22
N GLN A 258 3.43 -2.54 1.71
CA GLN A 258 2.66 -1.45 2.33
C GLN A 258 1.16 -1.53 2.06
N SER A 259 0.76 -2.20 0.98
CA SER A 259 -0.64 -2.44 0.59
C SER A 259 -0.74 -3.77 -0.13
N GLU A 260 -1.89 -4.44 -0.01
CA GLU A 260 -2.22 -5.65 -0.76
C GLU A 260 -2.35 -5.42 -2.27
N THR A 261 -2.55 -4.17 -2.70
CA THR A 261 -2.63 -3.80 -4.12
C THR A 261 -1.27 -3.54 -4.77
N LEU A 262 -0.18 -3.56 -3.98
CA LEU A 262 1.16 -3.36 -4.49
C LEU A 262 1.74 -4.65 -5.07
N MET A 263 2.26 -4.55 -6.30
CA MET A 263 3.09 -5.59 -6.89
C MET A 263 4.51 -5.49 -6.31
N PRO A 264 5.09 -6.56 -5.77
CA PRO A 264 6.49 -6.55 -5.35
C PRO A 264 7.38 -6.31 -6.57
N SER A 265 8.47 -5.54 -6.41
CA SER A 265 9.40 -5.35 -7.51
C SER A 265 10.15 -6.64 -7.83
N LEU A 266 10.53 -6.82 -9.11
CA LEU A 266 11.35 -7.94 -9.55
C LEU A 266 12.65 -8.05 -8.73
N GLU A 267 13.29 -6.90 -8.45
CA GLU A 267 14.50 -6.83 -7.64
C GLU A 267 14.30 -7.39 -6.23
N LEU A 268 13.16 -7.06 -5.59
CA LEU A 268 12.82 -7.59 -4.28
C LEU A 268 12.66 -9.11 -4.34
N ILE A 269 11.88 -9.63 -5.27
CA ILE A 269 11.65 -11.07 -5.42
C ILE A 269 12.97 -11.82 -5.71
N GLN A 270 13.81 -11.29 -6.57
CA GLN A 270 15.14 -11.90 -6.85
C GLN A 270 16.01 -11.95 -5.58
N LYS A 271 16.08 -10.86 -4.81
CA LYS A 271 16.81 -10.83 -3.53
C LYS A 271 16.24 -11.82 -2.50
N LEU A 272 14.94 -12.01 -2.48
CA LEU A 272 14.32 -12.99 -1.60
C LEU A 272 14.59 -14.43 -2.06
N LYS A 273 14.49 -14.72 -3.34
CA LYS A 273 14.82 -16.05 -3.91
C LYS A 273 16.29 -16.48 -3.69
N LEU A 274 17.21 -15.54 -3.46
CA LEU A 274 18.59 -15.83 -3.06
C LEU A 274 18.73 -16.29 -1.61
N ARG A 275 17.71 -16.06 -0.78
CA ARG A 275 17.74 -16.33 0.68
C ARG A 275 16.72 -17.37 1.12
N PHE A 276 15.72 -17.62 0.32
CA PHE A 276 14.61 -18.52 0.64
C PHE A 276 14.37 -19.48 -0.51
N HIS A 277 14.34 -20.77 -0.21
CA HIS A 277 14.09 -21.80 -1.22
C HIS A 277 12.66 -21.72 -1.76
N THR A 278 11.73 -21.41 -0.87
CA THR A 278 10.32 -21.29 -1.21
C THR A 278 9.77 -19.96 -0.70
N ILE A 279 9.00 -19.28 -1.55
CA ILE A 279 8.24 -18.08 -1.18
C ILE A 279 6.77 -18.37 -1.47
N VAL A 280 5.92 -18.20 -0.48
CA VAL A 280 4.47 -18.35 -0.62
C VAL A 280 3.76 -17.04 -0.32
N ILE A 281 2.62 -16.84 -0.97
CA ILE A 281 1.75 -15.68 -0.72
C ILE A 281 0.63 -16.11 0.21
N LEU A 282 0.38 -15.31 1.25
CA LEU A 282 -0.76 -15.48 2.16
C LEU A 282 -1.45 -14.13 2.33
N TYR A 283 -2.35 -13.80 1.42
CA TYR A 283 -3.15 -12.58 1.44
C TYR A 283 -4.56 -12.84 1.97
N ASP A 284 -5.29 -11.77 2.26
CA ASP A 284 -6.67 -11.87 2.73
C ASP A 284 -7.52 -12.70 1.77
N ASN A 285 -8.40 -13.51 2.34
CA ASN A 285 -9.47 -14.18 1.64
C ASN A 285 -10.80 -13.52 2.01
N ASP A 286 -11.16 -12.46 1.30
CA ASP A 286 -12.44 -11.77 1.46
C ASP A 286 -13.55 -12.58 0.76
N TYR A 287 -13.76 -13.83 1.18
CA TYR A 287 -14.64 -14.84 0.58
C TYR A 287 -16.10 -14.38 0.43
N ALA A 288 -16.55 -13.43 1.27
CA ALA A 288 -17.88 -12.84 1.20
C ALA A 288 -17.99 -11.71 0.14
N SER A 289 -16.86 -11.29 -0.45
CA SER A 289 -16.81 -10.23 -1.47
C SER A 289 -16.79 -10.84 -2.87
N GLU A 290 -17.61 -10.31 -3.78
CA GLU A 290 -17.63 -10.74 -5.19
C GLU A 290 -16.27 -10.56 -5.88
N THR A 291 -15.48 -9.55 -5.47
CA THR A 291 -14.21 -9.21 -6.14
C THR A 291 -12.99 -9.86 -5.50
N ASN A 292 -13.06 -10.24 -4.23
CA ASN A 292 -11.96 -10.82 -3.42
C ASN A 292 -10.57 -10.23 -3.80
N PRO A 293 -10.32 -8.94 -3.54
CA PRO A 293 -9.16 -8.21 -4.06
C PRO A 293 -7.83 -8.79 -3.56
N GLY A 294 -7.78 -9.30 -2.33
CA GLY A 294 -6.59 -9.93 -1.77
C GLY A 294 -6.19 -11.17 -2.59
N GLN A 295 -7.13 -12.07 -2.88
CA GLN A 295 -6.85 -13.27 -3.67
C GLN A 295 -6.58 -12.95 -5.14
N THR A 296 -7.25 -11.94 -5.71
CA THR A 296 -6.96 -11.47 -7.07
C THR A 296 -5.50 -11.01 -7.19
N MET A 297 -5.01 -10.23 -6.23
CA MET A 297 -3.62 -9.78 -6.24
C MET A 297 -2.63 -10.91 -5.92
N ALA A 298 -2.95 -11.80 -4.97
CA ALA A 298 -2.12 -12.96 -4.67
C ALA A 298 -1.89 -13.83 -5.91
N ASN A 299 -2.96 -14.14 -6.64
CA ASN A 299 -2.88 -14.92 -7.88
C ASN A 299 -2.07 -14.21 -8.97
N LYS A 300 -2.20 -12.88 -9.09
CA LYS A 300 -1.39 -12.08 -10.01
C LYS A 300 0.10 -12.15 -9.66
N ILE A 301 0.46 -12.00 -8.38
CA ILE A 301 1.86 -12.11 -7.91
C ILE A 301 2.41 -13.52 -8.18
N CYS A 302 1.62 -14.55 -7.88
CA CYS A 302 2.03 -15.94 -8.10
C CYS A 302 2.27 -16.25 -9.57
N SER A 303 1.38 -15.79 -10.45
CA SER A 303 1.54 -15.95 -11.90
C SER A 303 2.74 -15.20 -12.46
N GLU A 304 3.02 -13.98 -11.96
CA GLU A 304 4.14 -13.15 -12.44
C GLU A 304 5.51 -13.71 -12.04
N TYR A 305 5.60 -14.25 -10.82
CA TYR A 305 6.89 -14.62 -10.23
C TYR A 305 7.10 -16.12 -10.03
N ASP A 306 6.16 -16.94 -10.51
CA ASP A 306 6.15 -18.39 -10.30
C ASP A 306 6.25 -18.73 -8.79
N LEU A 307 5.25 -18.29 -8.03
CA LEU A 307 5.14 -18.48 -6.59
C LEU A 307 3.86 -19.26 -6.27
N GLN A 308 3.79 -19.81 -5.05
CA GLN A 308 2.62 -20.51 -4.55
C GLN A 308 1.71 -19.59 -3.74
N ASN A 309 0.39 -19.67 -3.95
CA ASN A 309 -0.62 -19.06 -3.12
C ASN A 309 -1.13 -20.07 -2.08
N ILE A 310 -1.23 -19.65 -0.82
CA ILE A 310 -1.91 -20.39 0.26
C ILE A 310 -3.07 -19.54 0.77
N ILE A 311 -4.20 -20.17 1.11
CA ILE A 311 -5.47 -19.48 1.34
C ILE A 311 -6.05 -19.94 2.68
N ILE A 312 -6.53 -19.00 3.48
CA ILE A 312 -7.35 -19.34 4.66
C ILE A 312 -8.69 -19.92 4.13
N PRO A 313 -9.06 -21.16 4.49
CA PRO A 313 -10.29 -21.75 3.99
C PRO A 313 -11.54 -21.03 4.52
N ASP A 314 -12.54 -20.86 3.64
CA ASP A 314 -13.76 -20.07 3.89
C ASP A 314 -14.54 -20.55 5.12
N HIS A 315 -14.55 -21.84 5.40
CA HIS A 315 -15.28 -22.44 6.52
C HIS A 315 -14.78 -22.00 7.91
N TYR A 316 -13.61 -21.31 7.98
CA TYR A 316 -13.14 -20.68 9.22
C TYR A 316 -13.72 -19.28 9.44
N GLU A 317 -14.49 -18.74 8.49
CA GLU A 317 -15.07 -17.40 8.59
C GLU A 317 -14.07 -16.33 9.02
N SER A 318 -12.82 -16.48 8.59
CA SER A 318 -11.68 -15.64 8.92
C SER A 318 -10.91 -15.32 7.63
N LYS A 319 -10.62 -14.05 7.41
CA LYS A 319 -10.05 -13.62 6.15
C LYS A 319 -8.51 -13.65 6.13
N ASP A 320 -7.87 -13.48 7.28
CA ASP A 320 -6.42 -13.46 7.43
C ASP A 320 -5.97 -14.33 8.61
N ILE A 321 -4.66 -14.56 8.73
CA ILE A 321 -4.10 -15.40 9.78
C ILE A 321 -4.33 -14.83 11.19
N SER A 322 -4.38 -13.50 11.32
CA SER A 322 -4.64 -12.86 12.59
C SER A 322 -6.10 -13.07 13.05
N ASP A 323 -7.05 -13.05 12.12
CA ASP A 323 -8.45 -13.37 12.41
C ASP A 323 -8.62 -14.86 12.79
N VAL A 324 -7.90 -15.78 12.13
CA VAL A 324 -7.88 -17.20 12.52
C VAL A 324 -7.40 -17.37 13.95
N ILE A 325 -6.29 -16.73 14.33
CA ILE A 325 -5.75 -16.82 15.69
C ILE A 325 -6.75 -16.27 16.70
N LYS A 326 -7.34 -15.13 16.41
CA LYS A 326 -8.33 -14.48 17.27
C LYS A 326 -9.60 -15.32 17.47
N ASN A 327 -10.13 -15.90 16.39
CA ASN A 327 -11.42 -16.56 16.40
C ASN A 327 -11.33 -18.07 16.74
N HIS A 328 -10.23 -18.72 16.37
CA HIS A 328 -10.08 -20.18 16.45
C HIS A 328 -8.82 -20.64 17.18
N GLY A 329 -7.97 -19.70 17.63
CA GLY A 329 -6.77 -19.99 18.40
C GLY A 329 -5.54 -20.39 17.56
N VAL A 330 -4.42 -20.44 18.26
CA VAL A 330 -3.08 -20.70 17.69
C VAL A 330 -2.97 -22.08 17.03
N ASP A 331 -3.53 -23.12 17.64
CA ASP A 331 -3.41 -24.49 17.13
C ASP A 331 -4.14 -24.66 15.79
N THR A 332 -5.29 -24.01 15.62
CA THR A 332 -6.01 -23.99 14.33
C THR A 332 -5.19 -23.29 13.26
N ALA A 333 -4.58 -22.13 13.58
CA ALA A 333 -3.72 -21.41 12.65
C ALA A 333 -2.51 -22.26 12.22
N LYS A 334 -1.84 -22.95 13.18
CA LYS A 334 -0.75 -23.89 12.88
C LYS A 334 -1.20 -25.03 11.97
N LYS A 335 -2.37 -25.61 12.24
CA LYS A 335 -2.93 -26.71 11.42
C LYS A 335 -3.19 -26.27 9.99
N ILE A 336 -3.79 -25.10 9.78
CA ILE A 336 -4.05 -24.55 8.43
C ILE A 336 -2.73 -24.37 7.67
N LEU A 337 -1.74 -23.75 8.29
CA LEU A 337 -0.44 -23.52 7.66
C LEU A 337 0.27 -24.85 7.35
N LYS A 338 0.31 -25.79 8.31
CA LYS A 338 0.95 -27.08 8.12
C LYS A 338 0.35 -27.89 6.95
N LEU A 339 -0.96 -27.80 6.72
CA LEU A 339 -1.64 -28.51 5.64
C LEU A 339 -1.37 -27.94 4.23
N GLN A 340 -1.00 -26.66 4.14
CA GLN A 340 -0.85 -25.98 2.85
C GLN A 340 0.60 -25.64 2.50
N LEU A 341 1.48 -25.59 3.49
CA LEU A 341 2.89 -25.29 3.25
C LEU A 341 3.64 -26.51 2.72
N PRO A 342 4.57 -26.34 1.79
CA PRO A 342 5.25 -27.45 1.09
C PRO A 342 6.18 -28.29 1.97
N TYR A 343 6.48 -27.88 3.18
CA TYR A 343 7.39 -28.57 4.14
C TYR A 343 6.73 -28.75 5.51
N GLY A 344 5.44 -29.09 5.54
CA GLY A 344 4.67 -29.29 6.75
C GLY A 344 4.87 -30.67 7.36
N ASP A 345 6.04 -30.94 7.96
CA ASP A 345 6.25 -32.08 8.86
C ASP A 345 6.33 -31.64 10.34
#